data_507902eb297428d81c8c5d281eaff175
#
_entry.id   507902eb297428d81c8c5d281eaff175
#
_cell.length_a   1.000
_cell.length_b   1.000
_cell.length_c   1.000
_cell.angle_alpha   90.00
_cell.angle_beta   90.00
_cell.angle_gamma   90.00
#
_symmetry.space_group_name_H-M   'P 1'
#
loop_
_entity.id
_entity.type
_entity.pdbx_description
1 polymer ?
#
loop_
_entity_poly.entity_id
_entity_poly.type
_entity_poly.pdbx_seq_one_letter_code
_entity_poly.pdbx_strand_id
1 'polypeptide(L)'
;RCGVHVHIGDIDFTKENIILMYHLYQRLEHTLFAMLPVSRRGNEYCRSLDKLTFDITKLQGAERDFWIEYYYNEIVLLLSQGYDCSKDVNKKKDHPKGFKCNYDHSSHRYCWVNFIPAIFNTRKNSVYTIEFRSHSATTSYTKIKNWLFICMGLVDIVENHKAELYKNFDMTLSELIEIVYPKNHMKLNEYIFKRTLKFTPTEAGADPEAEDYVDNEIDNNLSLKNIL
;
A
#
# COMPACT_ATOMS: atom_id res chain seq x y z
N ARG A 1 -13.94 -6.57 14.02
CA ARG A 1 -14.38 -6.42 12.61
C ARG A 1 -13.23 -6.85 11.71
N CYS A 2 -13.47 -7.80 10.78
CA CYS A 2 -12.47 -8.29 9.85
C CYS A 2 -12.35 -7.34 8.65
N GLY A 3 -11.16 -7.32 8.00
CA GLY A 3 -10.91 -6.66 6.73
C GLY A 3 -10.45 -7.68 5.67
N VAL A 4 -10.44 -7.28 4.40
CA VAL A 4 -9.72 -8.02 3.35
C VAL A 4 -8.27 -7.58 3.41
N HIS A 5 -7.38 -8.52 3.67
CA HIS A 5 -5.94 -8.30 3.63
C HIS A 5 -5.38 -8.90 2.35
N VAL A 6 -4.57 -8.12 1.64
CA VAL A 6 -3.88 -8.54 0.44
C VAL A 6 -2.39 -8.52 0.70
N HIS A 7 -1.74 -9.67 0.57
CA HIS A 7 -0.29 -9.79 0.64
C HIS A 7 0.26 -9.99 -0.76
N ILE A 8 1.20 -9.14 -1.16
CA ILE A 8 1.90 -9.25 -2.44
C ILE A 8 3.36 -9.55 -2.12
N GLY A 9 3.84 -10.66 -2.65
CA GLY A 9 5.22 -11.13 -2.55
C GLY A 9 5.79 -11.40 -3.93
N ASP A 10 6.97 -12.02 -3.98
CA ASP A 10 7.70 -12.31 -5.21
C ASP A 10 8.02 -11.05 -6.03
N ILE A 11 8.36 -9.99 -5.31
CA ILE A 11 8.78 -8.70 -5.86
C ILE A 11 10.15 -8.32 -5.28
N ASP A 12 10.87 -7.48 -6.00
CA ASP A 12 12.19 -7.03 -5.57
C ASP A 12 12.08 -5.89 -4.54
N PHE A 13 12.19 -6.22 -3.26
CA PHE A 13 12.20 -5.26 -2.15
C PHE A 13 13.57 -4.60 -1.97
N THR A 14 14.12 -4.03 -3.05
CA THR A 14 15.31 -3.17 -2.92
C THR A 14 15.02 -1.97 -2.03
N LYS A 15 16.06 -1.36 -1.46
CA LYS A 15 15.93 -0.13 -0.67
C LYS A 15 15.23 0.97 -1.45
N GLU A 16 15.60 1.14 -2.73
CA GLU A 16 14.98 2.11 -3.62
C GLU A 16 13.48 1.82 -3.82
N ASN A 17 13.10 0.58 -4.12
CA ASN A 17 11.70 0.21 -4.30
C ASN A 17 10.88 0.48 -3.04
N ILE A 18 11.40 0.17 -1.85
CA ILE A 18 10.76 0.48 -0.57
C ILE A 18 10.54 1.98 -0.40
N ILE A 19 11.53 2.82 -0.72
CA ILE A 19 11.41 4.28 -0.62
C ILE A 19 10.34 4.79 -1.59
N LEU A 20 10.39 4.34 -2.84
CA LEU A 20 9.44 4.75 -3.89
C LEU A 20 8.01 4.34 -3.53
N MET A 21 7.81 3.09 -3.06
CA MET A 21 6.51 2.61 -2.58
C MET A 21 6.01 3.45 -1.40
N TYR A 22 6.86 3.67 -0.39
CA TYR A 22 6.48 4.40 0.81
C TYR A 22 6.03 5.83 0.47
N HIS A 23 6.83 6.53 -0.34
CA HIS A 23 6.51 7.89 -0.78
C HIS A 23 5.24 7.96 -1.63
N LEU A 24 5.12 7.11 -2.65
CA LEU A 24 3.94 7.03 -3.51
C LEU A 24 2.67 6.75 -2.70
N TYR A 25 2.74 5.81 -1.76
CA TYR A 25 1.58 5.41 -0.97
C TYR A 25 1.13 6.48 0.02
N GLN A 26 2.07 7.23 0.62
CA GLN A 26 1.71 8.41 1.41
C GLN A 26 0.91 9.44 0.58
N ARG A 27 1.29 9.65 -0.67
CA ARG A 27 0.63 10.61 -1.55
C ARG A 27 -0.75 10.15 -1.99
N LEU A 28 -0.88 8.87 -2.34
CA LEU A 28 -2.14 8.29 -2.81
C LEU A 28 -3.10 7.94 -1.67
N GLU A 29 -2.67 7.98 -0.42
CA GLU A 29 -3.46 7.58 0.75
C GLU A 29 -4.84 8.25 0.79
N HIS A 30 -4.90 9.57 0.60
CA HIS A 30 -6.16 10.30 0.63
C HIS A 30 -7.13 9.80 -0.45
N THR A 31 -6.64 9.59 -1.68
CA THR A 31 -7.46 9.07 -2.80
C THR A 31 -7.95 7.65 -2.51
N LEU A 32 -7.07 6.79 -1.97
CA LEU A 32 -7.43 5.43 -1.61
C LEU A 32 -8.45 5.39 -0.47
N PHE A 33 -8.29 6.25 0.53
CA PHE A 33 -9.24 6.34 1.63
C PHE A 33 -10.61 6.87 1.17
N ALA A 34 -10.65 7.78 0.19
CA ALA A 34 -11.92 8.28 -0.36
C ALA A 34 -12.81 7.16 -0.95
N MET A 35 -12.21 6.04 -1.38
CA MET A 35 -12.91 4.87 -1.92
C MET A 35 -13.45 3.92 -0.84
N LEU A 36 -13.14 4.16 0.43
CA LEU A 36 -13.42 3.26 1.54
C LEU A 36 -14.45 3.85 2.49
N PRO A 37 -15.23 3.01 3.20
CA PRO A 37 -16.10 3.46 4.27
C PRO A 37 -15.33 4.25 5.34
N VAL A 38 -16.00 5.21 5.98
CA VAL A 38 -15.38 6.05 7.03
C VAL A 38 -14.78 5.20 8.14
N SER A 39 -15.42 4.08 8.50
CA SER A 39 -14.92 3.14 9.50
C SER A 39 -13.58 2.48 9.15
N ARG A 40 -13.12 2.62 7.89
CA ARG A 40 -11.85 2.07 7.39
C ARG A 40 -10.79 3.14 7.09
N ARG A 41 -11.10 4.41 7.34
CA ARG A 41 -10.20 5.54 7.10
C ARG A 41 -9.49 5.92 8.39
N GLY A 42 -8.22 5.51 8.53
CA GLY A 42 -7.39 5.94 9.67
C GLY A 42 -7.83 5.42 11.04
N ASN A 43 -8.53 4.29 11.12
CA ASN A 43 -8.85 3.65 12.39
C ASN A 43 -7.63 2.93 13.00
N GLU A 44 -7.76 2.39 14.22
CA GLU A 44 -6.67 1.72 14.94
C GLU A 44 -6.05 0.51 14.20
N TYR A 45 -6.77 -0.10 13.23
CA TYR A 45 -6.34 -1.26 12.44
C TYR A 45 -5.99 -0.91 10.99
N CYS A 46 -6.19 0.34 10.57
CA CYS A 46 -5.90 0.84 9.21
C CYS A 46 -5.43 2.29 9.33
N ARG A 47 -4.39 2.52 10.11
CA ARG A 47 -3.84 3.85 10.35
C ARG A 47 -3.20 4.43 9.09
N SER A 48 -3.17 5.74 9.01
CA SER A 48 -2.38 6.46 8.03
C SER A 48 -0.90 6.11 8.17
N LEU A 49 -0.17 6.20 7.05
CA LEU A 49 1.29 6.16 7.09
C LEU A 49 1.81 7.41 7.81
N ASP A 50 2.85 7.24 8.62
CA ASP A 50 3.55 8.37 9.21
C ASP A 50 4.24 9.17 8.10
N LYS A 51 4.19 10.50 8.22
CA LYS A 51 4.73 11.39 7.19
C LYS A 51 6.25 11.42 7.25
N LEU A 52 6.88 10.94 6.18
CA LEU A 52 8.29 11.14 5.90
C LEU A 52 8.42 12.06 4.68
N THR A 53 9.43 12.91 4.70
CA THR A 53 9.71 13.83 3.58
C THR A 53 10.88 13.30 2.77
N PHE A 54 10.62 13.00 1.50
CA PHE A 54 11.63 12.55 0.56
C PHE A 54 11.74 13.54 -0.61
N ASP A 55 12.96 13.91 -0.96
CA ASP A 55 13.26 14.55 -2.23
C ASP A 55 13.64 13.45 -3.25
N ILE A 56 12.67 13.00 -4.00
CA ILE A 56 12.82 11.88 -4.93
C ILE A 56 13.77 12.20 -6.08
N THR A 57 13.97 13.48 -6.42
CA THR A 57 14.92 13.88 -7.46
C THR A 57 16.35 13.47 -7.10
N LYS A 58 16.68 13.39 -5.83
CA LYS A 58 17.97 12.95 -5.33
C LYS A 58 18.27 11.48 -5.60
N LEU A 59 17.23 10.66 -5.82
CA LEU A 59 17.41 9.25 -6.19
C LEU A 59 17.87 9.05 -7.63
N GLN A 60 17.98 10.13 -8.43
CA GLN A 60 18.50 10.11 -9.79
C GLN A 60 19.80 10.91 -9.95
N GLY A 61 20.28 11.57 -8.89
CA GLY A 61 21.45 12.44 -8.91
C GLY A 61 22.78 11.71 -8.65
N ALA A 62 23.86 12.48 -8.64
CA ALA A 62 25.21 11.96 -8.38
C ALA A 62 25.39 11.32 -7.00
N GLU A 63 24.58 11.74 -6.02
CA GLU A 63 24.60 11.20 -4.64
C GLU A 63 23.51 10.16 -4.39
N ARG A 64 22.99 9.53 -5.47
CA ARG A 64 21.86 8.60 -5.42
C ARG A 64 22.00 7.54 -4.31
N ASP A 65 23.14 6.87 -4.26
CA ASP A 65 23.33 5.76 -3.30
C ASP A 65 23.34 6.23 -1.84
N PHE A 66 23.88 7.43 -1.60
CA PHE A 66 23.81 8.08 -0.27
C PHE A 66 22.34 8.34 0.12
N TRP A 67 21.54 8.92 -0.79
CA TRP A 67 20.15 9.26 -0.49
C TRP A 67 19.25 8.02 -0.36
N ILE A 68 19.51 6.97 -1.14
CA ILE A 68 18.83 5.69 -0.97
C ILE A 68 19.10 5.14 0.43
N GLU A 69 20.36 5.11 0.86
CA GLU A 69 20.72 4.60 2.18
C GLU A 69 20.08 5.46 3.29
N TYR A 70 20.15 6.77 3.16
CA TYR A 70 19.60 7.71 4.13
C TYR A 70 18.08 7.54 4.29
N TYR A 71 17.32 7.61 3.19
CA TYR A 71 15.86 7.51 3.25
C TYR A 71 15.37 6.12 3.68
N TYR A 72 16.05 5.07 3.23
CA TYR A 72 15.73 3.72 3.68
C TYR A 72 15.92 3.58 5.20
N ASN A 73 17.00 4.13 5.75
CA ASN A 73 17.25 4.09 7.18
C ASN A 73 16.20 4.88 7.98
N GLU A 74 15.69 6.00 7.46
CA GLU A 74 14.57 6.74 8.07
C GLU A 74 13.30 5.87 8.13
N ILE A 75 12.97 5.15 7.06
CA ILE A 75 11.84 4.21 7.05
C ILE A 75 12.07 3.08 8.06
N VAL A 76 13.24 2.46 8.05
CA VAL A 76 13.60 1.37 8.99
C VAL A 76 13.50 1.85 10.42
N LEU A 77 14.03 3.05 10.71
CA LEU A 77 13.98 3.67 12.03
C LEU A 77 12.53 3.87 12.49
N LEU A 78 11.71 4.44 11.63
CA LEU A 78 10.30 4.65 11.90
C LEU A 78 9.57 3.34 12.19
N LEU A 79 9.69 2.35 11.30
CA LEU A 79 8.97 1.08 11.41
C LEU A 79 9.47 0.21 12.56
N SER A 80 10.71 0.41 13.02
CA SER A 80 11.28 -0.30 14.16
C SER A 80 10.85 0.29 15.51
N GLN A 81 10.25 1.47 15.53
CA GLN A 81 9.71 2.04 16.76
C GLN A 81 8.59 1.13 17.31
N GLY A 82 8.85 0.55 18.46
CA GLY A 82 7.96 -0.42 19.09
C GLY A 82 8.10 -1.87 18.61
N TYR A 83 9.14 -2.20 17.83
CA TYR A 83 9.44 -3.57 17.40
C TYR A 83 10.52 -4.19 18.30
N ASP A 84 10.24 -5.30 19.05
CA ASP A 84 11.21 -6.02 19.92
C ASP A 84 11.97 -7.10 19.14
N CYS A 85 13.18 -6.87 18.70
CA CYS A 85 14.02 -7.85 18.02
C CYS A 85 14.61 -8.93 18.95
N SER A 86 14.34 -8.87 20.26
CA SER A 86 14.88 -9.84 21.22
C SER A 86 14.36 -11.26 20.97
N LYS A 87 13.20 -11.39 20.33
CA LYS A 87 12.54 -12.67 19.99
C LYS A 87 12.96 -13.23 18.63
N ASP A 88 13.67 -12.46 17.80
CA ASP A 88 14.12 -12.90 16.47
C ASP A 88 15.59 -13.29 16.50
N VAL A 89 15.85 -14.56 16.74
CA VAL A 89 17.20 -15.13 16.92
C VAL A 89 18.08 -14.97 15.66
N ASN A 90 17.47 -14.78 14.49
CA ASN A 90 18.17 -14.75 13.21
C ASN A 90 18.61 -13.34 12.79
N LYS A 91 18.07 -12.27 13.39
CA LYS A 91 18.26 -10.89 12.95
C LYS A 91 19.09 -9.99 13.85
N LYS A 92 19.71 -10.52 14.90
CA LYS A 92 20.67 -9.74 15.75
C LYS A 92 21.85 -9.15 14.96
N LYS A 93 22.08 -9.61 13.71
CA LYS A 93 23.24 -9.22 12.89
C LYS A 93 22.98 -8.02 11.95
N ASP A 94 21.73 -7.73 11.62
CA ASP A 94 21.41 -6.79 10.53
C ASP A 94 20.84 -5.44 11.02
N HIS A 95 20.80 -5.20 12.33
CA HIS A 95 20.37 -3.93 12.88
C HIS A 95 21.52 -2.92 12.94
N PRO A 96 21.27 -1.64 12.64
CA PRO A 96 22.23 -0.58 12.92
C PRO A 96 22.66 -0.63 14.39
N LYS A 97 23.97 -0.53 14.65
CA LYS A 97 24.52 -0.58 16.02
C LYS A 97 23.86 0.49 16.88
N GLY A 98 23.21 0.08 17.96
CA GLY A 98 22.60 0.99 18.95
C GLY A 98 21.07 0.96 19.02
N PHE A 99 20.39 0.19 18.16
CA PHE A 99 18.95 0.09 18.18
C PHE A 99 18.45 -0.76 19.36
N LYS A 100 17.65 -0.15 20.23
CA LYS A 100 16.81 -0.86 21.20
C LYS A 100 15.42 -1.00 20.57
N CYS A 101 15.12 -2.17 20.05
CA CYS A 101 13.80 -2.51 19.54
C CYS A 101 12.88 -2.88 20.71
N ASN A 102 11.69 -2.34 20.76
CA ASN A 102 10.67 -2.70 21.75
C ASN A 102 9.45 -3.24 21.02
N TYR A 103 9.19 -4.57 21.11
CA TYR A 103 8.35 -5.34 20.18
C TYR A 103 6.85 -5.35 20.41
N ASP A 104 6.39 -5.04 21.59
CA ASP A 104 5.05 -5.48 21.93
C ASP A 104 3.91 -4.73 21.21
N HIS A 105 4.15 -3.63 20.56
CA HIS A 105 3.11 -2.94 19.77
C HIS A 105 3.71 -1.98 18.75
N SER A 106 4.41 -2.49 17.71
CA SER A 106 4.65 -1.63 16.57
C SER A 106 3.31 -1.21 15.97
N SER A 107 2.89 -0.01 16.26
CA SER A 107 1.67 0.58 15.72
C SER A 107 1.66 0.60 14.18
N HIS A 108 2.85 0.54 13.55
CA HIS A 108 3.03 0.55 12.10
C HIS A 108 2.55 -0.72 11.40
N ARG A 109 2.48 -1.87 12.09
CA ARG A 109 1.83 -3.06 11.54
C ARG A 109 0.33 -2.87 11.26
N TYR A 110 -0.27 -1.85 11.86
CA TYR A 110 -1.67 -1.50 11.71
C TYR A 110 -1.89 -0.31 10.78
N CYS A 111 -0.87 0.13 10.03
CA CYS A 111 -1.08 1.04 8.92
C CYS A 111 -1.89 0.36 7.81
N TRP A 112 -2.56 1.17 6.99
CA TRP A 112 -3.36 0.69 5.86
C TRP A 112 -2.55 -0.13 4.86
N VAL A 113 -1.25 0.14 4.82
CA VAL A 113 -0.23 -0.71 4.19
C VAL A 113 0.87 -0.99 5.21
N ASN A 114 1.20 -2.26 5.38
CA ASN A 114 2.19 -2.73 6.34
C ASN A 114 3.46 -3.16 5.61
N PHE A 115 4.53 -2.37 5.80
CA PHE A 115 5.85 -2.62 5.24
C PHE A 115 6.72 -3.56 6.08
N ILE A 116 6.30 -3.89 7.31
CA ILE A 116 7.12 -4.70 8.22
C ILE A 116 7.50 -6.06 7.60
N PRO A 117 6.58 -6.82 6.96
CA PRO A 117 6.95 -8.08 6.34
C PRO A 117 7.86 -7.93 5.10
N ALA A 118 7.86 -6.76 4.45
CA ALA A 118 8.72 -6.48 3.30
C ALA A 118 10.17 -6.17 3.72
N ILE A 119 10.35 -5.58 4.90
CA ILE A 119 11.67 -5.14 5.40
C ILE A 119 12.22 -6.13 6.43
N PHE A 120 11.36 -6.56 7.36
CA PHE A 120 11.73 -7.43 8.47
C PHE A 120 11.08 -8.81 8.29
N ASN A 121 11.84 -9.79 7.86
CA ASN A 121 11.35 -11.17 7.81
C ASN A 121 11.28 -11.73 9.23
N THR A 122 10.11 -11.67 9.85
CA THR A 122 9.90 -12.01 11.26
C THR A 122 9.67 -13.50 11.51
N ARG A 123 9.53 -14.30 10.47
CA ARG A 123 9.26 -15.74 10.58
C ARG A 123 10.29 -16.55 9.81
N LYS A 124 10.79 -17.62 10.43
CA LYS A 124 11.65 -18.59 9.75
C LYS A 124 10.91 -19.16 8.54
N ASN A 125 11.48 -19.05 7.35
CA ASN A 125 10.90 -19.47 6.08
C ASN A 125 9.69 -18.63 5.59
N SER A 126 9.49 -17.40 6.07
CA SER A 126 8.46 -16.52 5.50
C SER A 126 8.95 -15.84 4.22
N VAL A 127 8.05 -15.67 3.28
CA VAL A 127 8.27 -14.89 2.08
C VAL A 127 8.14 -13.41 2.44
N TYR A 128 9.01 -12.56 1.88
CA TYR A 128 8.85 -11.11 1.99
C TYR A 128 7.58 -10.69 1.27
N THR A 129 6.76 -9.88 1.93
CA THR A 129 5.49 -9.39 1.36
C THR A 129 5.20 -7.98 1.82
N ILE A 130 4.49 -7.21 0.99
CA ILE A 130 3.78 -6.00 1.43
C ILE A 130 2.32 -6.35 1.67
N GLU A 131 1.73 -5.86 2.78
CA GLU A 131 0.37 -6.19 3.18
C GLU A 131 -0.53 -4.95 3.14
N PHE A 132 -1.59 -4.98 2.32
CA PHE A 132 -2.66 -3.96 2.26
C PHE A 132 -3.84 -4.38 3.12
N ARG A 133 -4.30 -3.52 4.04
CA ARG A 133 -5.22 -3.86 5.13
C ARG A 133 -6.53 -3.05 5.14
N SER A 134 -6.64 -2.02 4.30
CA SER A 134 -7.69 -1.00 4.45
C SER A 134 -9.07 -1.42 3.93
N HIS A 135 -9.19 -2.44 3.09
CA HIS A 135 -10.50 -2.81 2.54
C HIS A 135 -11.38 -3.48 3.59
N SER A 136 -12.67 -3.11 3.63
CA SER A 136 -13.68 -3.74 4.50
C SER A 136 -13.92 -5.19 4.11
N ALA A 137 -14.38 -6.00 5.06
CA ALA A 137 -14.82 -7.35 4.77
C ALA A 137 -15.94 -7.34 3.74
N THR A 138 -15.87 -8.23 2.75
CA THR A 138 -16.87 -8.35 1.69
C THR A 138 -16.83 -9.76 1.10
N THR A 139 -17.97 -10.25 0.62
CA THR A 139 -18.09 -11.48 -0.17
C THR A 139 -18.27 -11.17 -1.67
N SER A 140 -18.36 -9.88 -2.04
CA SER A 140 -18.50 -9.45 -3.43
C SER A 140 -17.22 -9.72 -4.21
N TYR A 141 -17.31 -10.60 -5.20
CA TYR A 141 -16.21 -10.91 -6.13
C TYR A 141 -15.68 -9.66 -6.82
N THR A 142 -16.56 -8.77 -7.28
CA THR A 142 -16.19 -7.53 -7.97
C THR A 142 -15.36 -6.61 -7.06
N LYS A 143 -15.76 -6.44 -5.80
CA LYS A 143 -15.02 -5.61 -4.85
C LYS A 143 -13.64 -6.20 -4.55
N ILE A 144 -13.57 -7.50 -4.28
CA ILE A 144 -12.31 -8.20 -4.01
C ILE A 144 -11.38 -8.10 -5.21
N LYS A 145 -11.89 -8.40 -6.41
CA LYS A 145 -11.12 -8.37 -7.65
C LYS A 145 -10.53 -6.98 -7.94
N ASN A 146 -11.37 -5.94 -7.92
CA ASN A 146 -10.89 -4.59 -8.22
C ASN A 146 -9.91 -4.08 -7.16
N TRP A 147 -10.15 -4.41 -5.88
CA TRP A 147 -9.19 -4.07 -4.82
C TRP A 147 -7.83 -4.76 -5.02
N LEU A 148 -7.86 -6.04 -5.41
CA LEU A 148 -6.63 -6.78 -5.73
C LEU A 148 -5.87 -6.11 -6.88
N PHE A 149 -6.55 -5.72 -7.98
CA PHE A 149 -5.90 -5.01 -9.08
C PHE A 149 -5.32 -3.67 -8.65
N ILE A 150 -6.00 -2.91 -7.81
CA ILE A 150 -5.45 -1.65 -7.27
C ILE A 150 -4.16 -1.94 -6.48
N CYS A 151 -4.18 -2.92 -5.57
CA CYS A 151 -2.99 -3.28 -4.78
C CYS A 151 -1.84 -3.77 -5.67
N MET A 152 -2.12 -4.60 -6.68
CA MET A 152 -1.12 -5.06 -7.64
C MET A 152 -0.56 -3.90 -8.47
N GLY A 153 -1.41 -2.98 -8.92
CA GLY A 153 -0.99 -1.80 -9.67
C GLY A 153 -0.08 -0.87 -8.87
N LEU A 154 -0.35 -0.71 -7.58
CA LEU A 154 0.49 0.07 -6.67
C LEU A 154 1.90 -0.51 -6.51
N VAL A 155 2.05 -1.81 -6.64
CA VAL A 155 3.35 -2.49 -6.61
C VAL A 155 4.01 -2.44 -7.98
N ASP A 156 3.26 -2.79 -9.02
CA ASP A 156 3.75 -2.93 -10.39
C ASP A 156 4.33 -1.64 -10.97
N ILE A 157 3.73 -0.49 -10.65
CA ILE A 157 4.25 0.82 -11.08
C ILE A 157 5.68 1.07 -10.60
N VAL A 158 6.03 0.60 -9.39
CA VAL A 158 7.37 0.75 -8.83
C VAL A 158 8.31 -0.31 -9.37
N GLU A 159 7.83 -1.51 -9.61
CA GLU A 159 8.67 -2.62 -10.03
C GLU A 159 8.98 -2.55 -11.53
N ASN A 160 7.96 -2.36 -12.37
CA ASN A 160 8.06 -2.50 -13.82
C ASN A 160 7.97 -1.18 -14.59
N HIS A 161 7.47 -0.10 -13.97
CA HIS A 161 7.25 1.20 -14.61
C HIS A 161 7.98 2.35 -13.90
N LYS A 162 9.09 2.04 -13.24
CA LYS A 162 9.88 3.01 -12.45
C LYS A 162 10.27 4.26 -13.24
N ALA A 163 10.57 4.11 -14.52
CA ALA A 163 10.93 5.24 -15.39
C ALA A 163 9.75 6.24 -15.54
N GLU A 164 8.53 5.73 -15.67
CA GLU A 164 7.33 6.59 -15.75
C GLU A 164 7.04 7.25 -14.41
N LEU A 165 7.25 6.53 -13.31
CA LEU A 165 7.14 7.07 -11.96
C LEU A 165 8.13 8.23 -11.75
N TYR A 166 9.39 8.10 -12.18
CA TYR A 166 10.40 9.16 -12.09
C TYR A 166 10.11 10.38 -13.00
N LYS A 167 9.40 10.20 -14.11
CA LYS A 167 8.97 11.32 -14.95
C LYS A 167 7.84 12.15 -14.33
N ASN A 168 6.92 11.48 -13.62
CA ASN A 168 5.77 12.11 -12.97
C ASN A 168 5.50 11.49 -11.62
N PHE A 169 6.21 11.98 -10.61
CA PHE A 169 5.99 11.52 -9.24
C PHE A 169 4.65 11.99 -8.66
N ASP A 170 4.05 13.02 -9.28
CA ASP A 170 2.77 13.59 -8.87
C ASP A 170 1.57 12.94 -9.55
N MET A 171 1.79 11.80 -10.23
CA MET A 171 0.69 11.07 -10.87
C MET A 171 -0.44 10.73 -9.91
N THR A 172 -1.65 10.83 -10.43
CA THR A 172 -2.87 10.41 -9.76
C THR A 172 -3.01 8.89 -9.77
N LEU A 173 -3.89 8.34 -8.94
CA LEU A 173 -4.23 6.91 -8.99
C LEU A 173 -4.77 6.49 -10.37
N SER A 174 -5.52 7.37 -11.04
CA SER A 174 -6.06 7.11 -12.38
C SER A 174 -4.97 6.98 -13.43
N GLU A 175 -3.99 7.89 -13.44
CA GLU A 175 -2.83 7.85 -14.34
C GLU A 175 -1.97 6.61 -14.08
N LEU A 176 -1.76 6.25 -12.80
CA LEU A 176 -1.06 5.03 -12.44
C LEU A 176 -1.76 3.80 -13.02
N ILE A 177 -3.07 3.70 -12.86
CA ILE A 177 -3.88 2.59 -13.38
C ILE A 177 -3.82 2.54 -14.91
N GLU A 178 -3.78 3.68 -15.59
CA GLU A 178 -3.64 3.76 -17.06
C GLU A 178 -2.29 3.22 -17.53
N ILE A 179 -1.21 3.55 -16.84
CA ILE A 179 0.14 3.06 -17.15
C ILE A 179 0.23 1.54 -16.96
N VAL A 180 -0.23 1.04 -15.81
CA VAL A 180 -0.09 -0.38 -15.45
C VAL A 180 -1.08 -1.26 -16.24
N TYR A 181 -2.30 -0.78 -16.50
CA TYR A 181 -3.36 -1.55 -17.16
C TYR A 181 -3.90 -0.86 -18.42
N PRO A 182 -3.07 -0.62 -19.46
CA PRO A 182 -3.47 0.20 -20.62
C PRO A 182 -4.70 -0.32 -21.36
N LYS A 183 -5.01 -1.60 -21.30
CA LYS A 183 -6.20 -2.21 -21.93
C LYS A 183 -7.44 -2.20 -21.03
N ASN A 184 -7.30 -2.09 -19.73
CA ASN A 184 -8.39 -2.30 -18.76
C ASN A 184 -8.60 -1.11 -17.81
N HIS A 185 -7.79 -0.04 -17.94
CA HIS A 185 -7.81 1.11 -17.04
C HIS A 185 -9.20 1.76 -16.93
N MET A 186 -9.96 1.87 -18.03
CA MET A 186 -11.27 2.53 -18.01
C MET A 186 -12.24 1.89 -17.03
N LYS A 187 -12.33 0.56 -17.01
CA LYS A 187 -13.23 -0.17 -16.10
C LYS A 187 -12.80 -0.03 -14.64
N LEU A 188 -11.49 -0.07 -14.39
CA LEU A 188 -10.97 0.07 -13.03
C LEU A 188 -11.12 1.52 -12.55
N ASN A 189 -10.88 2.51 -13.40
CA ASN A 189 -11.09 3.93 -13.09
C ASN A 189 -12.57 4.23 -12.85
N GLU A 190 -13.49 3.64 -13.61
CA GLU A 190 -14.93 3.75 -13.36
C GLU A 190 -15.31 3.16 -11.99
N TYR A 191 -14.74 2.02 -11.62
CA TYR A 191 -14.95 1.44 -10.29
C TYR A 191 -14.44 2.38 -9.19
N ILE A 192 -13.21 2.91 -9.33
CA ILE A 192 -12.61 3.86 -8.39
C ILE A 192 -13.54 5.08 -8.23
N PHE A 193 -13.98 5.66 -9.33
CA PHE A 193 -14.87 6.83 -9.34
C PHE A 193 -16.20 6.54 -8.62
N LYS A 194 -16.87 5.43 -8.96
CA LYS A 194 -18.12 5.02 -8.31
C LYS A 194 -17.95 4.82 -6.79
N ARG A 195 -16.85 4.21 -6.38
CA ARG A 195 -16.53 4.03 -4.96
C ARG A 195 -16.29 5.36 -4.25
N THR A 196 -15.55 6.26 -4.87
CA THR A 196 -15.29 7.60 -4.32
C THR A 196 -16.60 8.38 -4.14
N LEU A 197 -17.47 8.39 -5.16
CA LEU A 197 -18.79 9.03 -5.06
C LEU A 197 -19.64 8.44 -3.91
N LYS A 198 -19.66 7.10 -3.79
CA LYS A 198 -20.44 6.42 -2.74
C LYS A 198 -20.05 6.88 -1.33
N PHE A 199 -18.77 7.13 -1.08
CA PHE A 199 -18.26 7.48 0.25
C PHE A 199 -17.90 8.95 0.42
N THR A 200 -18.22 9.80 -0.56
CA THR A 200 -18.19 11.25 -0.38
C THR A 200 -19.35 11.65 0.52
N PRO A 201 -19.11 12.38 1.62
CA PRO A 201 -20.20 12.86 2.47
C PRO A 201 -21.20 13.67 1.66
N THR A 202 -22.45 13.26 1.66
CA THR A 202 -23.57 14.08 1.17
C THR A 202 -24.13 14.86 2.34
N GLU A 203 -24.66 16.06 2.09
CA GLU A 203 -25.28 16.91 3.12
C GLU A 203 -26.46 16.22 3.85
N ALA A 204 -26.94 15.10 3.34
CA ALA A 204 -28.11 14.39 3.82
C ALA A 204 -27.84 13.36 4.94
N GLY A 205 -26.62 13.19 5.43
CA GLY A 205 -26.33 12.35 6.59
C GLY A 205 -26.64 10.86 6.45
N ALA A 206 -26.82 10.33 5.24
CA ALA A 206 -27.05 8.90 5.01
C ALA A 206 -25.81 8.10 5.33
N ASP A 207 -25.94 7.01 6.11
CA ASP A 207 -24.86 6.06 6.37
C ASP A 207 -24.61 5.22 5.12
N PRO A 208 -23.51 5.43 4.38
CA PRO A 208 -23.24 4.69 3.16
C PRO A 208 -22.93 3.20 3.41
N GLU A 209 -22.75 2.77 4.65
CA GLU A 209 -22.46 1.37 5.00
C GLU A 209 -23.73 0.48 4.93
N ALA A 210 -24.93 1.07 5.04
CA ALA A 210 -26.18 0.32 5.09
C ALA A 210 -26.59 -0.31 3.74
N GLU A 211 -26.07 0.20 2.63
CA GLU A 211 -26.47 -0.24 1.29
C GLU A 211 -25.53 -1.25 0.62
N ASP A 212 -24.56 -1.82 1.31
CA ASP A 212 -23.57 -2.73 0.72
C ASP A 212 -24.12 -4.11 0.28
N TYR A 213 -25.43 -4.34 0.42
CA TYR A 213 -26.09 -5.61 0.08
C TYR A 213 -26.62 -5.70 -1.37
N VAL A 214 -26.60 -4.63 -2.16
CA VAL A 214 -27.24 -4.59 -3.48
C VAL A 214 -26.28 -4.13 -4.59
N ASP A 215 -25.13 -4.79 -4.74
CA ASP A 215 -24.33 -4.68 -5.96
C ASP A 215 -24.36 -6.01 -6.74
N ASN A 216 -25.52 -6.35 -7.25
CA ASN A 216 -25.70 -7.54 -8.11
C ASN A 216 -25.65 -7.16 -9.58
N GLU A 217 -24.75 -6.45 -10.09
CA GLU A 217 -24.51 -6.39 -11.54
C GLU A 217 -23.37 -5.44 -11.91
N ILE A 218 -22.16 -5.93 -11.93
CA ILE A 218 -21.12 -5.37 -12.81
C ILE A 218 -20.25 -6.52 -13.30
N ASP A 219 -20.56 -6.91 -14.50
CA ASP A 219 -19.78 -7.48 -15.60
C ASP A 219 -18.59 -8.44 -15.32
N ASN A 220 -18.80 -9.70 -15.70
CA ASN A 220 -17.90 -10.86 -15.61
C ASN A 220 -16.70 -10.85 -16.59
N ASN A 221 -16.35 -9.74 -17.24
CA ASN A 221 -15.46 -9.73 -18.40
C ASN A 221 -13.99 -9.36 -18.15
N LEU A 222 -13.56 -9.12 -16.92
CA LEU A 222 -12.13 -9.05 -16.59
C LEU A 222 -11.67 -10.43 -16.08
N SER A 223 -11.07 -11.23 -16.95
CA SER A 223 -10.46 -12.50 -16.56
C SER A 223 -9.06 -12.27 -16.06
N LEU A 224 -8.69 -12.88 -14.92
CA LEU A 224 -7.31 -12.93 -14.42
C LEU A 224 -6.32 -13.51 -15.45
N LYS A 225 -6.81 -14.34 -16.38
CA LYS A 225 -6.00 -14.95 -17.46
C LYS A 225 -5.47 -13.95 -18.49
N ASN A 226 -5.96 -12.70 -18.52
CA ASN A 226 -5.53 -11.70 -19.50
C ASN A 226 -4.54 -10.70 -18.91
N ILE A 227 -4.04 -10.92 -17.70
CA ILE A 227 -3.22 -9.96 -16.93
C ILE A 227 -1.90 -10.59 -16.47
N LEU A 228 -1.82 -11.93 -16.51
CA LEU A 228 -0.60 -12.71 -16.37
C LEU A 228 -0.08 -13.06 -17.78
#